data_744f6316d39d6cd941c079c67e554bfe
#
_entry.id   744f6316d39d6cd941c079c67e554bfe
#
_cell.length_a   1.000
_cell.length_b   1.000
_cell.length_c   1.000
_cell.angle_alpha   90.00
_cell.angle_beta   90.00
_cell.angle_gamma   90.00
#
_symmetry.space_group_name_H-M   'P 1'
#
loop_
_entity.id
_entity.type
_entity.pdbx_description
1 polymer ?
#
loop_
_entity_poly.entity_id
_entity_poly.type
_entity_poly.pdbx_seq_one_letter_code
_entity_poly.pdbx_strand_id
1 'polypeptide(L)'
;MNDKRKPSFQSAGRSFQERSVGEKYREKPTQNRPHSNDKFNRNRNEKSRFSRDKQEVKETKITQLSLSRAPSNKNVEKPKVQVTIKSTGTVYKTKEKKTGALSPRAPEKIKKNRAEEMKVYGENACLALFAERPESIVRLWATVQMSHKIGEVLSYLAENKKAYHVVDSEELARVSGTEHHGGICLLVKKPRAFTLQGYLDIPREEDCLVLLDNVNNAQNIGGVLRTCAYFGVKNIVADNVENLYSGASMRIAEGGAEYIRVLETDYIDSALMQLRKSGYQIIHVSHNKQGEPLDKVRLKNKVVFVLSESSTESLATPEDTQVRLTLASPIKSGLNIVVNAGVLLAHWYFK
;
A
#
# COMPACT_ATOMS: atom_id res chain seq x y z
N MET A 1 1.32 -36.99 40.02
CA MET A 1 0.18 -36.31 40.61
C MET A 1 0.57 -34.86 40.75
N ASN A 2 0.22 -34.03 39.80
CA ASN A 2 0.21 -32.56 39.96
C ASN A 2 -0.75 -31.95 38.94
N ASP A 3 -1.80 -31.44 39.50
CA ASP A 3 -2.98 -30.90 38.88
C ASP A 3 -2.68 -29.49 38.35
N LYS A 4 -2.80 -29.24 37.06
CA LYS A 4 -2.67 -27.91 36.45
C LYS A 4 -4.06 -27.35 36.16
N ARG A 5 -4.52 -26.46 37.03
CA ARG A 5 -5.75 -25.67 36.87
C ARG A 5 -5.61 -24.67 35.73
N LYS A 6 -6.57 -24.67 34.83
CA LYS A 6 -6.78 -23.66 33.79
C LYS A 6 -7.49 -22.45 34.40
N PRO A 7 -7.15 -21.20 34.02
CA PRO A 7 -7.94 -20.04 34.43
C PRO A 7 -9.20 -19.92 33.54
N SER A 8 -10.35 -19.78 34.18
CA SER A 8 -11.64 -19.50 33.56
C SER A 8 -11.80 -17.99 33.35
N PHE A 9 -12.17 -17.59 32.15
CA PHE A 9 -12.60 -16.23 31.84
C PHE A 9 -14.04 -16.01 32.26
N GLN A 10 -14.26 -15.11 33.23
CA GLN A 10 -15.58 -14.59 33.54
C GLN A 10 -15.89 -13.36 32.71
N SER A 11 -16.99 -13.44 31.95
CA SER A 11 -17.58 -12.33 31.21
C SER A 11 -18.35 -11.41 32.18
N ALA A 12 -17.92 -10.15 32.25
CA ALA A 12 -18.66 -9.10 33.00
C ALA A 12 -19.69 -8.47 32.03
N GLY A 13 -20.96 -8.82 32.20
CA GLY A 13 -22.08 -8.14 31.58
C GLY A 13 -22.32 -6.77 32.24
N ARG A 14 -22.34 -5.71 31.43
CA ARG A 14 -22.85 -4.40 31.84
C ARG A 14 -24.23 -4.20 31.24
N SER A 15 -25.22 -4.13 32.16
CA SER A 15 -26.61 -3.75 31.88
C SER A 15 -26.70 -2.27 31.48
N PHE A 16 -27.36 -2.01 30.34
CA PHE A 16 -27.82 -0.66 29.98
C PHE A 16 -29.16 -0.38 30.66
N GLN A 17 -29.21 0.68 31.45
CA GLN A 17 -30.44 1.28 31.94
C GLN A 17 -30.98 2.28 30.90
N GLU A 18 -32.21 2.01 30.45
CA GLU A 18 -33.03 2.97 29.68
C GLU A 18 -33.42 4.14 30.60
N ARG A 19 -33.23 5.36 30.12
CA ARG A 19 -33.91 6.56 30.65
C ARG A 19 -34.77 7.16 29.56
N SER A 20 -36.05 7.03 29.75
CA SER A 20 -37.12 7.76 29.04
C SER A 20 -37.21 9.20 29.54
N VAL A 21 -37.27 10.19 28.67
CA VAL A 21 -37.79 11.55 28.91
C VAL A 21 -38.29 12.06 27.58
N GLY A 22 -39.58 12.13 27.33
CA GLY A 22 -40.45 13.27 27.61
C GLY A 22 -40.53 14.19 26.41
N GLU A 23 -41.64 14.00 25.61
CA GLU A 23 -42.12 14.93 24.56
C GLU A 23 -42.37 16.31 25.13
N LYS A 24 -41.99 17.36 24.38
CA LYS A 24 -42.68 18.68 24.42
C LYS A 24 -42.73 19.26 23.01
N TYR A 25 -43.92 19.25 22.47
CA TYR A 25 -44.39 20.07 21.36
C TYR A 25 -44.17 21.55 21.62
N ARG A 26 -43.73 22.30 20.64
CA ARG A 26 -43.96 23.74 20.55
C ARG A 26 -44.06 24.19 19.11
N GLU A 27 -45.16 24.93 18.91
CA GLU A 27 -45.75 25.41 17.69
C GLU A 27 -44.92 26.48 16.96
N LYS A 28 -45.21 26.59 15.66
CA LYS A 28 -44.77 27.68 14.75
C LYS A 28 -45.51 28.98 15.03
N PRO A 29 -44.95 30.11 14.60
CA PRO A 29 -45.75 31.15 13.97
C PRO A 29 -45.28 31.46 12.54
N THR A 30 -46.29 31.56 11.70
CA THR A 30 -46.30 32.13 10.37
C THR A 30 -46.20 33.65 10.43
N GLN A 31 -45.38 34.26 9.57
CA GLN A 31 -45.63 35.65 9.12
C GLN A 31 -45.01 35.94 7.74
N ASN A 32 -45.91 36.24 6.84
CA ASN A 32 -45.99 37.24 5.76
C ASN A 32 -44.76 37.72 4.97
N ARG A 33 -44.92 37.56 3.64
CA ARG A 33 -44.23 38.29 2.56
C ARG A 33 -44.58 39.79 2.56
N PRO A 34 -43.73 40.62 1.92
CA PRO A 34 -44.20 41.31 0.74
C PRO A 34 -43.26 41.22 -0.49
N HIS A 35 -43.94 41.36 -1.64
CA HIS A 35 -43.40 41.50 -2.98
C HIS A 35 -42.50 42.73 -3.15
N SER A 36 -41.40 42.63 -3.87
CA SER A 36 -40.91 43.70 -4.72
C SER A 36 -40.32 43.11 -6.00
N ASN A 37 -40.90 43.59 -7.11
CA ASN A 37 -40.41 43.42 -8.47
C ASN A 37 -39.06 44.13 -8.62
N ASP A 38 -38.08 43.42 -9.15
CA ASP A 38 -37.03 44.07 -9.93
C ASP A 38 -36.58 43.15 -11.06
N LYS A 39 -36.82 43.70 -12.24
CA LYS A 39 -36.41 43.15 -13.54
C LYS A 39 -34.90 43.29 -13.67
N PHE A 40 -34.17 42.21 -13.66
CA PHE A 40 -32.84 42.18 -14.24
C PHE A 40 -32.76 41.15 -15.35
N ASN A 41 -32.63 41.70 -16.52
CA ASN A 41 -32.34 41.10 -17.80
C ASN A 41 -31.01 40.34 -17.71
N ARG A 42 -31.00 39.03 -17.74
CA ARG A 42 -29.78 38.22 -17.89
C ARG A 42 -29.83 37.52 -19.23
N ASN A 43 -28.96 37.99 -20.09
CA ASN A 43 -28.54 37.35 -21.31
C ASN A 43 -28.28 35.87 -21.08
N ARG A 44 -29.11 35.01 -21.64
CA ARG A 44 -28.85 33.62 -21.91
C ARG A 44 -28.03 33.56 -23.19
N ASN A 45 -26.73 33.35 -23.06
CA ASN A 45 -25.91 32.66 -24.08
C ASN A 45 -24.62 32.26 -23.44
N GLU A 46 -24.53 30.97 -23.13
CA GLU A 46 -23.34 30.14 -23.33
C GLU A 46 -23.65 28.71 -22.85
N LYS A 47 -24.41 28.01 -23.67
CA LYS A 47 -24.35 26.57 -23.71
C LYS A 47 -23.03 26.23 -24.44
N SER A 48 -21.96 25.96 -23.72
CA SER A 48 -20.83 25.30 -24.32
C SER A 48 -21.26 23.87 -24.68
N ARG A 49 -21.60 23.74 -25.95
CA ARG A 49 -21.79 22.48 -26.64
C ARG A 49 -20.40 21.79 -26.62
N PHE A 50 -20.26 20.80 -25.79
CA PHE A 50 -19.26 19.75 -26.06
C PHE A 50 -19.69 19.07 -27.36
N SER A 51 -19.22 19.57 -28.48
CA SER A 51 -19.26 18.87 -29.75
C SER A 51 -18.37 17.62 -29.60
N ARG A 52 -19.02 16.46 -29.49
CA ARG A 52 -18.38 15.20 -29.72
C ARG A 52 -18.05 15.15 -31.23
N ASP A 53 -16.80 15.40 -31.58
CA ASP A 53 -16.29 15.10 -32.92
C ASP A 53 -16.41 13.59 -33.12
N LYS A 54 -17.45 13.19 -33.79
CA LYS A 54 -17.60 11.87 -34.37
C LYS A 54 -16.78 11.83 -35.64
N GLN A 55 -15.52 11.46 -35.56
CA GLN A 55 -14.79 11.00 -36.74
C GLN A 55 -15.26 9.57 -37.06
N GLU A 56 -16.06 9.43 -38.10
CA GLU A 56 -16.37 8.14 -38.72
C GLU A 56 -15.10 7.63 -39.40
N VAL A 57 -14.40 6.71 -38.77
CA VAL A 57 -13.32 5.96 -39.43
C VAL A 57 -13.95 4.72 -40.05
N LYS A 58 -14.12 4.74 -41.37
CA LYS A 58 -14.53 3.57 -42.15
C LYS A 58 -13.29 2.68 -42.34
N GLU A 59 -13.09 1.71 -41.49
CA GLU A 59 -12.13 0.64 -41.72
C GLU A 59 -12.81 -0.51 -42.49
N THR A 60 -12.35 -0.76 -43.68
CA THR A 60 -12.75 -1.93 -44.49
C THR A 60 -11.78 -3.06 -44.19
N LYS A 61 -12.14 -4.02 -43.34
CA LYS A 61 -11.38 -5.25 -43.17
C LYS A 61 -11.80 -6.25 -44.26
N ILE A 62 -10.90 -6.54 -45.15
CA ILE A 62 -11.07 -7.60 -46.17
C ILE A 62 -10.50 -8.89 -45.55
N THR A 63 -11.34 -9.81 -45.17
CA THR A 63 -10.95 -11.15 -44.74
C THR A 63 -11.18 -12.12 -45.88
N GLN A 64 -10.11 -12.68 -46.45
CA GLN A 64 -10.21 -13.75 -47.44
C GLN A 64 -10.43 -15.08 -46.73
N LEU A 65 -11.61 -15.66 -46.84
CA LEU A 65 -11.91 -17.02 -46.42
C LEU A 65 -11.80 -17.96 -47.61
N SER A 66 -10.80 -18.83 -47.65
CA SER A 66 -10.68 -19.91 -48.61
C SER A 66 -11.37 -21.15 -48.04
N LEU A 67 -12.48 -21.55 -48.63
CA LEU A 67 -13.15 -22.83 -48.35
C LEU A 67 -12.45 -23.93 -49.14
N SER A 68 -11.69 -24.77 -48.49
CA SER A 68 -11.12 -25.99 -49.06
C SER A 68 -12.10 -27.17 -48.83
N ARG A 69 -12.75 -27.63 -49.88
CA ARG A 69 -13.48 -28.88 -49.90
C ARG A 69 -12.65 -29.99 -50.59
N ALA A 70 -12.61 -31.16 -50.01
CA ALA A 70 -11.78 -32.29 -50.44
C ALA A 70 -11.90 -32.63 -51.96
N PRO A 71 -10.85 -33.22 -52.57
CA PRO A 71 -10.73 -33.31 -54.00
C PRO A 71 -11.39 -34.54 -54.55
N SER A 72 -12.22 -34.36 -55.55
CA SER A 72 -12.45 -35.39 -56.55
C SER A 72 -12.45 -34.77 -57.94
N ASN A 73 -11.58 -35.31 -58.77
CA ASN A 73 -11.38 -35.08 -60.22
C ASN A 73 -10.59 -33.84 -60.70
N LYS A 74 -9.62 -34.21 -61.51
CA LYS A 74 -8.67 -33.33 -62.26
C LYS A 74 -9.42 -32.56 -63.32
N ASN A 75 -9.00 -31.29 -63.55
CA ASN A 75 -9.38 -30.39 -64.60
C ASN A 75 -10.75 -29.66 -64.51
N VAL A 76 -10.91 -28.79 -63.46
CA VAL A 76 -11.83 -27.66 -63.54
C VAL A 76 -11.23 -26.55 -62.70
N GLU A 77 -11.04 -25.36 -63.29
CA GLU A 77 -10.64 -24.15 -62.57
C GLU A 77 -11.66 -23.82 -61.48
N LYS A 78 -11.20 -23.73 -60.25
CA LYS A 78 -12.05 -23.48 -59.10
C LYS A 78 -12.53 -22.04 -59.07
N PRO A 79 -13.82 -21.75 -59.01
CA PRO A 79 -14.29 -20.38 -58.81
C PRO A 79 -13.87 -19.88 -57.41
N LYS A 80 -13.07 -18.79 -57.39
CA LYS A 80 -12.74 -18.07 -56.15
C LYS A 80 -13.93 -17.20 -55.78
N VAL A 81 -14.67 -17.60 -54.75
CA VAL A 81 -15.72 -16.76 -54.17
C VAL A 81 -15.06 -15.77 -53.21
N GLN A 82 -15.04 -14.49 -53.58
CA GLN A 82 -14.67 -13.40 -52.68
C GLN A 82 -15.91 -12.94 -51.92
N VAL A 83 -15.93 -13.23 -50.62
CA VAL A 83 -16.97 -12.69 -49.73
C VAL A 83 -16.45 -11.39 -49.12
N THR A 84 -16.99 -10.26 -49.52
CA THR A 84 -16.70 -8.95 -48.90
C THR A 84 -17.73 -8.68 -47.81
N ILE A 85 -17.32 -8.81 -46.56
CA ILE A 85 -18.18 -8.42 -45.41
C ILE A 85 -17.93 -6.93 -45.11
N LYS A 86 -18.88 -6.08 -45.46
CA LYS A 86 -18.88 -4.68 -45.03
C LYS A 86 -19.44 -4.60 -43.60
N SER A 87 -18.59 -4.47 -42.62
CA SER A 87 -19.01 -4.18 -41.25
C SER A 87 -19.18 -2.67 -41.08
N THR A 88 -20.44 -2.21 -40.94
CA THR A 88 -20.77 -0.84 -40.53
C THR A 88 -20.88 -0.78 -39.01
N GLY A 89 -19.77 -0.97 -38.34
CA GLY A 89 -19.69 -0.81 -36.89
C GLY A 89 -18.98 0.49 -36.53
N THR A 90 -19.61 1.32 -35.72
CA THR A 90 -18.97 2.52 -35.15
C THR A 90 -17.95 2.05 -34.11
N VAL A 91 -16.67 2.02 -34.45
CA VAL A 91 -15.61 1.72 -33.50
C VAL A 91 -15.41 2.95 -32.61
N TYR A 92 -15.89 2.89 -31.38
CA TYR A 92 -15.57 3.90 -30.38
C TYR A 92 -14.09 3.68 -29.95
N LYS A 93 -13.17 4.55 -30.40
CA LYS A 93 -11.85 4.61 -29.79
C LYS A 93 -12.01 5.05 -28.33
N THR A 94 -11.94 4.10 -27.43
CA THR A 94 -11.76 4.42 -26.02
C THR A 94 -10.44 5.18 -25.90
N LYS A 95 -10.54 6.45 -25.48
CA LYS A 95 -9.34 7.25 -25.20
C LYS A 95 -8.51 6.49 -24.17
N GLU A 96 -7.34 6.01 -24.53
CA GLU A 96 -6.39 5.40 -23.60
C GLU A 96 -6.17 6.37 -22.44
N LYS A 97 -6.51 5.93 -21.24
CA LYS A 97 -6.23 6.72 -20.04
C LYS A 97 -4.71 6.79 -19.90
N LYS A 98 -4.13 7.97 -20.10
CA LYS A 98 -2.71 8.21 -19.91
C LYS A 98 -2.35 7.88 -18.46
N THR A 99 -1.63 6.78 -18.25
CA THR A 99 -1.15 6.33 -16.94
C THR A 99 0.20 6.93 -16.54
N GLY A 100 0.80 7.74 -17.42
CA GLY A 100 2.08 8.41 -17.19
C GLY A 100 2.04 9.57 -16.19
N ALA A 101 3.18 10.22 -16.02
CA ALA A 101 3.33 11.41 -15.18
C ALA A 101 2.27 12.48 -15.49
N LEU A 102 1.80 13.18 -14.45
CA LEU A 102 0.80 14.23 -14.62
C LEU A 102 1.37 15.38 -15.46
N SER A 103 0.53 15.89 -16.38
CA SER A 103 0.83 17.14 -17.05
C SER A 103 1.07 18.26 -16.03
N PRO A 104 2.02 19.20 -16.27
CA PRO A 104 2.20 20.38 -15.44
C PRO A 104 0.90 21.20 -15.27
N ARG A 105 -0.01 21.11 -16.23
CA ARG A 105 -1.34 21.78 -16.23
C ARG A 105 -2.43 20.96 -15.55
N ALA A 106 -2.12 19.83 -14.93
CA ALA A 106 -3.14 19.04 -14.23
C ALA A 106 -3.74 19.86 -13.08
N PRO A 107 -5.07 19.77 -12.83
CA PRO A 107 -5.71 20.45 -11.71
C PRO A 107 -5.03 20.13 -10.39
N GLU A 108 -4.87 21.12 -9.52
CA GLU A 108 -4.20 20.97 -8.23
C GLU A 108 -4.79 19.86 -7.36
N LYS A 109 -6.12 19.71 -7.40
CA LYS A 109 -6.81 18.62 -6.71
C LYS A 109 -6.28 17.24 -7.13
N ILE A 110 -6.02 17.04 -8.43
CA ILE A 110 -5.49 15.75 -8.93
C ILE A 110 -4.04 15.57 -8.49
N LYS A 111 -3.24 16.63 -8.49
CA LYS A 111 -1.85 16.60 -8.00
C LYS A 111 -1.83 16.25 -6.51
N LYS A 112 -2.66 16.92 -5.72
CA LYS A 112 -2.79 16.68 -4.28
C LYS A 112 -3.21 15.23 -3.99
N ASN A 113 -4.28 14.75 -4.64
CA ASN A 113 -4.74 13.37 -4.45
C ASN A 113 -3.63 12.35 -4.77
N ARG A 114 -2.87 12.56 -5.86
CA ARG A 114 -1.76 11.67 -6.20
C ARG A 114 -0.60 11.70 -5.21
N ALA A 115 -0.37 12.84 -4.57
CA ALA A 115 0.63 12.97 -3.51
C ALA A 115 0.19 12.26 -2.22
N GLU A 116 -1.11 12.31 -1.92
CA GLU A 116 -1.70 11.76 -0.69
C GLU A 116 -2.13 10.29 -0.82
N GLU A 117 -2.19 9.74 -2.03
CA GLU A 117 -2.68 8.39 -2.30
C GLU A 117 -1.54 7.47 -2.76
N MET A 118 -1.67 6.20 -2.44
CA MET A 118 -0.77 5.16 -2.89
C MET A 118 -1.55 3.93 -3.34
N LYS A 119 -0.90 3.07 -4.13
CA LYS A 119 -1.47 1.79 -4.55
C LYS A 119 -0.88 0.67 -3.71
N VAL A 120 -1.75 -0.18 -3.19
CA VAL A 120 -1.39 -1.42 -2.50
C VAL A 120 -1.97 -2.57 -3.29
N TYR A 121 -1.17 -3.58 -3.56
CA TYR A 121 -1.59 -4.77 -4.30
C TYR A 121 -1.00 -6.04 -3.66
N GLY A 122 -1.60 -7.18 -3.99
CA GLY A 122 -1.33 -8.46 -3.35
C GLY A 122 -2.41 -8.81 -2.33
N GLU A 123 -2.85 -10.08 -2.33
CA GLU A 123 -3.98 -10.54 -1.52
C GLU A 123 -3.78 -10.22 -0.03
N ASN A 124 -2.68 -10.71 0.57
CA ASN A 124 -2.41 -10.55 2.00
C ASN A 124 -2.23 -9.08 2.41
N ALA A 125 -1.52 -8.28 1.58
CA ALA A 125 -1.33 -6.86 1.86
C ALA A 125 -2.66 -6.09 1.85
N CYS A 126 -3.53 -6.37 0.87
CA CYS A 126 -4.84 -5.71 0.77
C CYS A 126 -5.80 -6.13 1.88
N LEU A 127 -5.80 -7.40 2.27
CA LEU A 127 -6.66 -7.90 3.35
C LEU A 127 -6.21 -7.38 4.71
N ALA A 128 -4.91 -7.34 4.99
CA ALA A 128 -4.39 -6.73 6.22
C ALA A 128 -4.72 -5.24 6.30
N LEU A 129 -4.55 -4.50 5.19
CA LEU A 129 -4.93 -3.09 5.13
C LEU A 129 -6.43 -2.89 5.38
N PHE A 130 -7.27 -3.75 4.82
CA PHE A 130 -8.72 -3.69 5.06
C PHE A 130 -9.05 -3.94 6.54
N ALA A 131 -8.36 -4.88 7.20
CA ALA A 131 -8.57 -5.16 8.61
C ALA A 131 -8.16 -3.99 9.52
N GLU A 132 -7.04 -3.32 9.23
CA GLU A 132 -6.44 -2.30 10.10
C GLU A 132 -6.96 -0.87 9.84
N ARG A 133 -7.21 -0.51 8.57
CA ARG A 133 -7.63 0.86 8.21
C ARG A 133 -8.54 0.91 6.97
N PRO A 134 -9.73 0.29 7.02
CA PRO A 134 -10.66 0.22 5.89
C PRO A 134 -11.13 1.60 5.41
N GLU A 135 -11.17 2.59 6.30
CA GLU A 135 -11.54 3.96 5.98
C GLU A 135 -10.56 4.64 5.00
N SER A 136 -9.30 4.22 4.99
CA SER A 136 -8.28 4.75 4.09
C SER A 136 -8.50 4.38 2.61
N ILE A 137 -9.29 3.35 2.34
CA ILE A 137 -9.55 2.85 1.00
C ILE A 137 -10.35 3.89 0.21
N VAL A 138 -9.82 4.30 -0.93
CA VAL A 138 -10.45 5.23 -1.88
C VAL A 138 -11.14 4.48 -3.01
N ARG A 139 -10.49 3.41 -3.52
CA ARG A 139 -10.98 2.61 -4.64
C ARG A 139 -10.34 1.22 -4.66
N LEU A 140 -11.09 0.25 -5.18
CA LEU A 140 -10.64 -1.12 -5.36
C LEU A 140 -10.75 -1.54 -6.82
N TRP A 141 -9.79 -2.34 -7.27
CA TRP A 141 -9.87 -3.15 -8.50
C TRP A 141 -9.57 -4.59 -8.14
N ALA A 142 -10.38 -5.52 -8.65
CA ALA A 142 -10.19 -6.95 -8.42
C ALA A 142 -10.52 -7.74 -9.69
N THR A 143 -9.88 -8.89 -9.84
CA THR A 143 -10.29 -9.86 -10.87
C THR A 143 -11.58 -10.56 -10.46
N VAL A 144 -12.28 -11.17 -11.44
CA VAL A 144 -13.49 -11.97 -11.16
C VAL A 144 -13.24 -13.05 -10.11
N GLN A 145 -12.11 -13.77 -10.22
CA GLN A 145 -11.75 -14.82 -9.25
C GLN A 145 -11.56 -14.26 -7.84
N MET A 146 -10.90 -13.12 -7.72
CA MET A 146 -10.66 -12.47 -6.43
C MET A 146 -11.95 -11.89 -5.85
N SER A 147 -12.86 -11.36 -6.68
CA SER A 147 -14.13 -10.79 -6.20
C SER A 147 -14.97 -11.80 -5.42
N HIS A 148 -14.90 -13.09 -5.76
CA HIS A 148 -15.59 -14.15 -5.00
C HIS A 148 -15.00 -14.40 -3.61
N LYS A 149 -13.72 -14.08 -3.40
CA LYS A 149 -13.04 -14.27 -2.12
C LYS A 149 -13.21 -13.08 -1.15
N ILE A 150 -13.39 -11.87 -1.70
CA ILE A 150 -13.36 -10.61 -0.94
C ILE A 150 -14.77 -10.00 -0.75
N GLY A 151 -15.80 -10.85 -0.59
CA GLY A 151 -17.19 -10.38 -0.45
C GLY A 151 -17.40 -9.36 0.66
N GLU A 152 -16.74 -9.54 1.81
CA GLU A 152 -16.78 -8.62 2.94
C GLU A 152 -16.22 -7.23 2.58
N VAL A 153 -15.09 -7.19 1.89
CA VAL A 153 -14.49 -5.93 1.43
C VAL A 153 -15.43 -5.21 0.46
N LEU A 154 -16.05 -5.95 -0.47
CA LEU A 154 -16.98 -5.37 -1.45
C LEU A 154 -18.24 -4.83 -0.76
N SER A 155 -18.78 -5.54 0.23
CA SER A 155 -19.93 -5.08 1.02
C SER A 155 -19.60 -3.78 1.75
N TYR A 156 -18.46 -3.72 2.45
CA TYR A 156 -17.99 -2.51 3.11
C TYR A 156 -17.86 -1.32 2.15
N LEU A 157 -17.28 -1.55 0.96
CA LEU A 157 -17.11 -0.48 -0.03
C LEU A 157 -18.45 0.03 -0.56
N ALA A 158 -19.41 -0.88 -0.80
CA ALA A 158 -20.76 -0.52 -1.26
C ALA A 158 -21.51 0.30 -0.21
N GLU A 159 -21.51 -0.13 1.05
CA GLU A 159 -22.13 0.57 2.17
C GLU A 159 -21.56 1.99 2.36
N ASN A 160 -20.23 2.12 2.22
CA ASN A 160 -19.53 3.40 2.36
C ASN A 160 -19.47 4.21 1.05
N LYS A 161 -20.20 3.81 0.00
CA LYS A 161 -20.26 4.50 -1.31
C LYS A 161 -18.89 4.71 -1.95
N LYS A 162 -17.96 3.78 -1.72
CA LYS A 162 -16.62 3.77 -2.30
C LYS A 162 -16.62 3.00 -3.62
N ALA A 163 -15.83 3.47 -4.58
CA ALA A 163 -15.79 2.86 -5.91
C ALA A 163 -15.01 1.55 -5.92
N TYR A 164 -15.56 0.53 -6.59
CA TYR A 164 -14.84 -0.71 -6.90
C TYR A 164 -15.10 -1.14 -8.34
N HIS A 165 -14.17 -1.88 -8.91
CA HIS A 165 -14.23 -2.35 -10.29
C HIS A 165 -13.80 -3.81 -10.35
N VAL A 166 -14.60 -4.64 -11.02
CA VAL A 166 -14.21 -5.98 -11.39
C VAL A 166 -13.66 -5.91 -12.82
N VAL A 167 -12.41 -6.30 -12.99
CA VAL A 167 -11.63 -6.12 -14.22
C VAL A 167 -10.92 -7.41 -14.60
N ASP A 168 -10.40 -7.48 -15.82
CA ASP A 168 -9.51 -8.56 -16.22
C ASP A 168 -8.09 -8.37 -15.65
N SER A 169 -7.26 -9.41 -15.77
CA SER A 169 -5.88 -9.39 -15.25
C SER A 169 -5.01 -8.35 -15.96
N GLU A 170 -5.22 -8.10 -17.25
CA GLU A 170 -4.45 -7.12 -18.02
C GLU A 170 -4.77 -5.68 -17.60
N GLU A 171 -6.05 -5.37 -17.38
CA GLU A 171 -6.44 -4.05 -16.87
C GLU A 171 -5.91 -3.86 -15.45
N LEU A 172 -5.95 -4.91 -14.61
CA LEU A 172 -5.42 -4.86 -13.26
C LEU A 172 -3.90 -4.65 -13.26
N ALA A 173 -3.16 -5.31 -14.16
CA ALA A 173 -1.72 -5.09 -14.33
C ALA A 173 -1.40 -3.64 -14.75
N ARG A 174 -2.19 -3.07 -15.65
CA ARG A 174 -2.07 -1.64 -16.02
C ARG A 174 -2.35 -0.70 -14.85
N VAL A 175 -3.33 -1.03 -14.03
CA VAL A 175 -3.69 -0.23 -12.83
C VAL A 175 -2.62 -0.33 -11.77
N SER A 176 -2.19 -1.53 -11.40
CA SER A 176 -1.18 -1.77 -10.36
C SER A 176 0.23 -1.35 -10.79
N GLY A 177 0.51 -1.41 -12.12
CA GLY A 177 1.83 -1.21 -12.69
C GLY A 177 2.72 -2.44 -12.65
N THR A 178 2.15 -3.62 -12.40
CA THR A 178 2.87 -4.90 -12.31
C THR A 178 1.94 -6.08 -12.64
N GLU A 179 2.51 -7.16 -13.14
CA GLU A 179 1.79 -8.42 -13.32
C GLU A 179 1.61 -9.20 -11.99
N HIS A 180 2.43 -8.87 -11.00
CA HIS A 180 2.43 -9.54 -9.68
C HIS A 180 1.41 -8.95 -8.69
N HIS A 181 0.22 -8.59 -9.18
CA HIS A 181 -0.81 -7.91 -8.38
C HIS A 181 -1.65 -8.85 -7.50
N GLY A 182 -1.54 -10.18 -7.65
CA GLY A 182 -2.31 -11.14 -6.84
C GLY A 182 -3.83 -11.03 -6.97
N GLY A 183 -4.32 -10.51 -8.09
CA GLY A 183 -5.76 -10.40 -8.37
C GLY A 183 -6.48 -9.19 -7.73
N ILE A 184 -5.79 -8.35 -6.98
CA ILE A 184 -6.37 -7.21 -6.26
C ILE A 184 -5.43 -6.01 -6.20
N CYS A 185 -5.98 -4.81 -6.30
CA CYS A 185 -5.27 -3.55 -6.11
C CYS A 185 -6.19 -2.53 -5.43
N LEU A 186 -5.71 -1.92 -4.37
CA LEU A 186 -6.37 -0.84 -3.64
C LEU A 186 -5.67 0.49 -3.95
N LEU A 187 -6.46 1.54 -4.15
CA LEU A 187 -6.01 2.92 -4.02
C LEU A 187 -6.38 3.39 -2.63
N VAL A 188 -5.40 3.80 -1.85
CA VAL A 188 -5.59 4.15 -0.45
C VAL A 188 -4.91 5.47 -0.11
N LYS A 189 -5.38 6.15 0.94
CA LYS A 189 -4.66 7.28 1.50
C LYS A 189 -3.38 6.79 2.17
N LYS A 190 -2.27 7.50 1.95
CA LYS A 190 -1.00 7.21 2.62
C LYS A 190 -1.18 7.34 4.15
N PRO A 191 -0.62 6.43 4.94
CA PRO A 191 -0.54 6.64 6.39
C PRO A 191 0.32 7.87 6.66
N ARG A 192 0.02 8.57 7.73
CA ARG A 192 0.86 9.70 8.17
C ARG A 192 2.07 9.15 8.89
N ALA A 193 3.25 9.54 8.46
CA ALA A 193 4.47 9.26 9.20
C ALA A 193 4.49 10.07 10.52
N PHE A 194 5.11 9.51 11.53
CA PHE A 194 5.37 10.20 12.78
C PHE A 194 6.80 10.73 12.75
N THR A 195 7.03 11.89 13.31
CA THR A 195 8.42 12.37 13.48
C THR A 195 9.11 11.57 14.57
N LEU A 196 10.39 11.25 14.37
CA LEU A 196 11.19 10.56 15.38
C LEU A 196 11.22 11.38 16.69
N GLN A 197 11.39 12.70 16.62
CA GLN A 197 11.38 13.56 17.80
C GLN A 197 10.08 13.41 18.61
N GLY A 198 8.91 13.55 17.96
CA GLY A 198 7.62 13.41 18.63
C GLY A 198 7.40 12.01 19.24
N TYR A 199 8.03 10.99 18.67
CA TYR A 199 8.03 9.65 19.25
C TYR A 199 8.89 9.58 20.51
N LEU A 200 10.07 10.17 20.52
CA LEU A 200 11.03 10.16 21.63
C LEU A 200 10.59 11.03 22.81
N ASP A 201 9.75 12.02 22.57
CA ASP A 201 9.18 12.88 23.64
C ASP A 201 8.27 12.09 24.60
N ILE A 202 7.83 10.89 24.21
CA ILE A 202 7.03 10.01 25.06
C ILE A 202 7.96 9.01 25.77
N PRO A 203 8.14 9.08 27.10
CA PRO A 203 9.01 8.16 27.85
C PRO A 203 8.57 6.70 27.70
N ARG A 204 9.55 5.80 27.54
CA ARG A 204 9.37 4.34 27.51
C ARG A 204 10.46 3.68 28.32
N GLU A 205 10.10 2.64 29.04
CA GLU A 205 11.05 1.83 29.81
C GLU A 205 11.72 0.78 28.92
N GLU A 206 10.94 0.17 28.04
CA GLU A 206 11.41 -0.82 27.08
C GLU A 206 10.96 -0.44 25.69
N ASP A 207 11.85 -0.60 24.71
CA ASP A 207 11.56 -0.34 23.29
C ASP A 207 12.57 -1.02 22.38
N CYS A 208 12.09 -1.48 21.23
CA CYS A 208 12.93 -1.99 20.15
C CYS A 208 12.58 -1.27 18.85
N LEU A 209 13.57 -0.63 18.27
CA LEU A 209 13.45 0.05 16.98
C LEU A 209 14.36 -0.61 15.95
N VAL A 210 13.96 -0.53 14.70
CA VAL A 210 14.82 -0.82 13.57
C VAL A 210 15.04 0.47 12.79
N LEU A 211 16.29 0.82 12.52
CA LEU A 211 16.65 1.96 11.70
C LEU A 211 17.16 1.45 10.35
N LEU A 212 16.56 1.95 9.27
CA LEU A 212 16.96 1.64 7.91
C LEU A 212 17.85 2.76 7.36
N ASP A 213 19.10 2.41 7.04
CA ASP A 213 20.04 3.30 6.41
C ASP A 213 20.29 2.88 4.97
N ASN A 214 20.01 3.79 4.04
CA ASN A 214 20.23 3.57 2.60
C ASN A 214 19.68 2.24 2.06
N VAL A 215 18.51 1.82 2.53
CA VAL A 215 17.80 0.63 2.05
C VAL A 215 16.79 1.04 0.99
N ASN A 216 17.09 0.72 -0.27
CA ASN A 216 16.28 1.16 -1.40
C ASN A 216 15.58 0.01 -2.15
N ASN A 217 16.02 -1.22 -1.95
CA ASN A 217 15.44 -2.39 -2.58
C ASN A 217 14.10 -2.75 -1.92
N ALA A 218 13.00 -2.68 -2.69
CA ALA A 218 11.66 -3.00 -2.21
C ALA A 218 11.53 -4.42 -1.63
N GLN A 219 12.33 -5.38 -2.14
CA GLN A 219 12.34 -6.74 -1.61
C GLN A 219 12.96 -6.79 -0.21
N ASN A 220 14.04 -6.06 0.01
CA ASN A 220 14.67 -5.95 1.31
C ASN A 220 13.79 -5.18 2.29
N ILE A 221 13.25 -4.04 1.87
CA ILE A 221 12.31 -3.25 2.69
C ILE A 221 11.11 -4.11 3.13
N GLY A 222 10.40 -4.72 2.16
CA GLY A 222 9.23 -5.54 2.46
C GLY A 222 9.55 -6.74 3.35
N GLY A 223 10.70 -7.39 3.13
CA GLY A 223 11.17 -8.47 3.97
C GLY A 223 11.47 -8.04 5.40
N VAL A 224 12.11 -6.88 5.60
CA VAL A 224 12.38 -6.32 6.93
C VAL A 224 11.07 -5.93 7.62
N LEU A 225 10.13 -5.25 6.93
CA LEU A 225 8.81 -4.91 7.47
C LEU A 225 8.08 -6.17 7.97
N ARG A 226 8.04 -7.22 7.15
CA ARG A 226 7.44 -8.50 7.52
C ARG A 226 8.10 -9.13 8.74
N THR A 227 9.44 -9.13 8.78
CA THR A 227 10.21 -9.68 9.89
C THR A 227 9.96 -8.89 11.18
N CYS A 228 9.98 -7.56 11.12
CA CYS A 228 9.66 -6.70 12.26
C CYS A 228 8.26 -6.97 12.80
N ALA A 229 7.24 -7.04 11.94
CA ALA A 229 5.88 -7.36 12.35
C ALA A 229 5.78 -8.73 13.02
N TYR A 230 6.49 -9.74 12.49
CA TYR A 230 6.51 -11.10 13.04
C TYR A 230 7.08 -11.14 14.46
N PHE A 231 8.15 -10.40 14.73
CA PHE A 231 8.76 -10.30 16.06
C PHE A 231 8.13 -9.25 16.98
N GLY A 232 7.05 -8.58 16.55
CA GLY A 232 6.34 -7.59 17.37
C GLY A 232 7.03 -6.23 17.47
N VAL A 233 8.05 -5.95 16.66
CA VAL A 233 8.63 -4.61 16.54
C VAL A 233 7.66 -3.70 15.81
N LYS A 234 7.24 -2.62 16.48
CA LYS A 234 6.15 -1.75 16.01
C LYS A 234 6.63 -0.50 15.28
N ASN A 235 7.90 -0.17 15.36
CA ASN A 235 8.38 1.10 14.86
C ASN A 235 9.69 0.94 14.07
N ILE A 236 9.73 1.61 12.91
CA ILE A 236 10.92 1.68 12.04
C ILE A 236 11.28 3.14 11.82
N VAL A 237 12.56 3.47 11.96
CA VAL A 237 13.11 4.80 11.66
C VAL A 237 13.67 4.79 10.25
N ALA A 238 13.29 5.77 9.43
CA ALA A 238 13.81 5.92 8.07
C ALA A 238 13.76 7.38 7.60
N ASP A 239 14.63 7.72 6.69
CA ASP A 239 14.66 9.01 5.98
C ASP A 239 13.80 8.98 4.70
N ASN A 240 13.69 7.84 4.06
CA ASN A 240 12.91 7.67 2.83
C ASN A 240 11.62 6.87 3.05
N VAL A 241 10.61 7.55 3.59
CA VAL A 241 9.31 6.97 3.88
C VAL A 241 8.56 6.48 2.62
N GLU A 242 8.79 7.12 1.46
CA GLU A 242 8.09 6.75 0.23
C GLU A 242 8.46 5.34 -0.26
N ASN A 243 9.72 4.93 -0.10
CA ASN A 243 10.17 3.59 -0.46
C ASN A 243 9.53 2.50 0.41
N LEU A 244 9.30 2.79 1.70
CA LEU A 244 8.65 1.85 2.61
C LEU A 244 7.20 1.58 2.19
N TYR A 245 6.50 2.62 1.76
CA TYR A 245 5.11 2.54 1.31
C TYR A 245 4.97 2.32 -0.20
N SER A 246 6.04 1.93 -0.90
CA SER A 246 5.91 1.52 -2.29
C SER A 246 5.01 0.28 -2.40
N GLY A 247 4.21 0.18 -3.46
CA GLY A 247 3.33 -0.98 -3.67
C GLY A 247 4.09 -2.31 -3.69
N ALA A 248 5.33 -2.31 -4.17
CA ALA A 248 6.21 -3.48 -4.17
C ALA A 248 6.61 -3.89 -2.76
N SER A 249 7.07 -2.93 -1.92
CA SER A 249 7.43 -3.19 -0.52
C SER A 249 6.23 -3.70 0.28
N MET A 250 5.06 -3.05 0.11
CA MET A 250 3.82 -3.45 0.77
C MET A 250 3.40 -4.87 0.42
N ARG A 251 3.50 -5.25 -0.87
CA ARG A 251 3.19 -6.62 -1.30
C ARG A 251 4.12 -7.65 -0.67
N ILE A 252 5.42 -7.38 -0.65
CA ILE A 252 6.42 -8.31 -0.10
C ILE A 252 6.29 -8.43 1.42
N ALA A 253 5.90 -7.35 2.08
CA ALA A 253 5.59 -7.37 3.52
C ALA A 253 4.37 -8.22 3.87
N GLU A 254 3.55 -8.61 2.88
CA GLU A 254 2.37 -9.48 3.03
C GLU A 254 1.46 -9.08 4.21
N GLY A 255 1.20 -7.78 4.32
CA GLY A 255 0.39 -7.20 5.38
C GLY A 255 1.18 -6.77 6.63
N GLY A 256 2.41 -7.21 6.82
CA GLY A 256 3.24 -6.82 7.97
C GLY A 256 3.44 -5.31 8.09
N ALA A 257 3.44 -4.59 6.96
CA ALA A 257 3.61 -3.14 6.94
C ALA A 257 2.50 -2.37 7.67
N GLU A 258 1.29 -2.93 7.77
CA GLU A 258 0.17 -2.27 8.45
C GLU A 258 0.34 -2.26 9.98
N TYR A 259 1.17 -3.15 10.52
CA TYR A 259 1.49 -3.22 11.95
C TYR A 259 2.73 -2.40 12.34
N ILE A 260 3.38 -1.76 11.35
CA ILE A 260 4.60 -0.99 11.56
C ILE A 260 4.33 0.50 11.39
N ARG A 261 4.73 1.27 12.39
CA ARG A 261 4.71 2.72 12.32
C ARG A 261 6.07 3.22 11.83
N VAL A 262 6.06 4.06 10.82
CA VAL A 262 7.28 4.69 10.32
C VAL A 262 7.52 5.99 11.09
N LEU A 263 8.72 6.11 11.63
CA LEU A 263 9.25 7.29 12.30
C LEU A 263 10.18 8.00 11.31
N GLU A 264 9.71 9.11 10.80
CA GLU A 264 10.41 9.89 9.78
C GLU A 264 11.51 10.75 10.41
N THR A 265 12.64 10.80 9.73
CA THR A 265 13.76 11.68 10.04
C THR A 265 14.32 12.29 8.76
N ASP A 266 14.85 13.50 8.83
CA ASP A 266 15.47 14.14 7.67
C ASP A 266 16.86 13.56 7.38
N TYR A 267 17.60 13.16 8.42
CA TYR A 267 18.98 12.65 8.31
C TYR A 267 19.20 11.54 9.32
N ILE A 268 19.81 10.45 8.87
CA ILE A 268 20.13 9.28 9.70
C ILE A 268 21.09 9.61 10.85
N ASP A 269 22.12 10.42 10.60
CA ASP A 269 23.06 10.84 11.64
C ASP A 269 22.36 11.62 12.77
N SER A 270 21.43 12.50 12.41
CA SER A 270 20.63 13.24 13.39
C SER A 270 19.73 12.31 14.20
N ALA A 271 19.12 11.32 13.55
CA ALA A 271 18.31 10.30 14.21
C ALA A 271 19.13 9.50 15.23
N LEU A 272 20.31 9.04 14.85
CA LEU A 272 21.20 8.30 15.74
C LEU A 272 21.62 9.13 16.96
N MET A 273 21.93 10.45 16.77
CA MET A 273 22.22 11.34 17.89
C MET A 273 21.03 11.49 18.85
N GLN A 274 19.80 11.63 18.33
CA GLN A 274 18.58 11.73 19.15
C GLN A 274 18.35 10.45 19.94
N LEU A 275 18.52 9.29 19.30
CA LEU A 275 18.36 7.97 19.90
C LEU A 275 19.37 7.74 21.03
N ARG A 276 20.66 8.07 20.82
CA ARG A 276 21.70 8.00 21.88
C ARG A 276 21.33 8.88 23.08
N LYS A 277 20.95 10.14 22.85
CA LYS A 277 20.50 11.05 23.92
C LYS A 277 19.29 10.53 24.68
N SER A 278 18.41 9.77 24.02
CA SER A 278 17.23 9.16 24.63
C SER A 278 17.53 7.83 25.31
N GLY A 279 18.81 7.42 25.39
CA GLY A 279 19.28 6.25 26.12
C GLY A 279 19.11 4.93 25.39
N TYR A 280 18.95 4.93 24.07
CA TYR A 280 18.93 3.72 23.27
C TYR A 280 20.34 3.17 23.09
N GLN A 281 20.48 1.86 23.19
CA GLN A 281 21.68 1.13 22.72
C GLN A 281 21.58 1.03 21.20
N ILE A 282 22.56 1.59 20.50
CA ILE A 282 22.64 1.50 19.04
C ILE A 282 23.48 0.28 18.70
N ILE A 283 22.95 -0.59 17.83
CA ILE A 283 23.58 -1.83 17.41
C ILE A 283 23.79 -1.82 15.91
N HIS A 284 25.06 -1.89 15.50
CA HIS A 284 25.49 -2.01 14.12
C HIS A 284 25.96 -3.43 13.81
N VAL A 285 25.60 -3.95 12.64
CA VAL A 285 26.17 -5.22 12.15
C VAL A 285 27.50 -4.91 11.48
N SER A 286 28.58 -5.39 12.08
CA SER A 286 29.91 -5.27 11.52
C SER A 286 30.23 -6.43 10.58
N HIS A 287 30.73 -6.11 9.41
CA HIS A 287 31.30 -7.09 8.48
C HIS A 287 32.75 -7.49 8.85
N ASN A 288 33.36 -6.74 9.75
CA ASN A 288 34.73 -6.93 10.21
C ASN A 288 34.80 -7.90 11.40
N LYS A 289 36.00 -8.50 11.59
CA LYS A 289 36.25 -9.39 12.73
C LYS A 289 36.25 -8.68 14.09
N GLN A 290 36.14 -7.34 14.11
CA GLN A 290 36.28 -6.51 15.32
C GLN A 290 35.00 -6.42 16.16
N GLY A 291 33.83 -6.74 15.61
CA GLY A 291 32.57 -6.73 16.36
C GLY A 291 32.51 -7.82 17.44
N GLU A 292 31.73 -7.56 18.49
CA GLU A 292 31.41 -8.53 19.52
C GLU A 292 30.53 -9.66 18.95
N PRO A 293 30.80 -10.95 19.25
CA PRO A 293 29.90 -12.02 18.85
C PRO A 293 28.50 -11.81 19.42
N LEU A 294 27.45 -12.03 18.60
CA LEU A 294 26.08 -11.76 18.97
C LEU A 294 25.62 -12.47 20.26
N ASP A 295 26.09 -13.69 20.47
CA ASP A 295 25.79 -14.50 21.66
C ASP A 295 26.35 -13.92 22.97
N LYS A 296 27.30 -12.99 22.88
CA LYS A 296 27.92 -12.32 24.05
C LYS A 296 27.31 -10.93 24.31
N VAL A 297 26.61 -10.38 23.33
CA VAL A 297 26.03 -9.03 23.43
C VAL A 297 24.85 -9.04 24.38
N ARG A 298 24.92 -8.21 25.43
CA ARG A 298 23.79 -7.98 26.33
C ARG A 298 22.95 -6.79 25.82
N LEU A 299 21.69 -7.07 25.52
CA LEU A 299 20.77 -6.03 25.07
C LEU A 299 20.20 -5.26 26.25
N LYS A 300 20.21 -3.92 26.14
CA LYS A 300 19.51 -3.02 27.06
C LYS A 300 17.99 -3.07 26.80
N ASN A 301 17.21 -2.47 27.69
CA ASN A 301 15.76 -2.38 27.53
C ASN A 301 15.36 -1.56 26.30
N LYS A 302 16.13 -0.51 25.99
CA LYS A 302 15.91 0.30 24.78
C LYS A 302 17.03 0.02 23.77
N VAL A 303 16.66 -0.52 22.63
CA VAL A 303 17.61 -0.95 21.60
C VAL A 303 17.19 -0.47 20.21
N VAL A 304 18.16 -0.12 19.39
CA VAL A 304 17.98 0.18 17.97
C VAL A 304 18.93 -0.67 17.15
N PHE A 305 18.38 -1.44 16.23
CA PHE A 305 19.17 -2.19 15.25
C PHE A 305 19.30 -1.36 13.97
N VAL A 306 20.52 -1.02 13.59
CA VAL A 306 20.82 -0.32 12.34
C VAL A 306 21.04 -1.33 11.24
N LEU A 307 20.19 -1.27 10.22
CA LEU A 307 20.22 -2.15 9.05
C LEU A 307 20.52 -1.34 7.80
N SER A 308 21.52 -1.75 7.02
CA SER A 308 21.90 -1.11 5.76
C SER A 308 22.22 -2.16 4.70
N GLU A 309 22.05 -1.78 3.42
CA GLU A 309 22.56 -2.56 2.28
C GLU A 309 24.05 -2.35 2.06
N SER A 310 24.63 -1.35 2.70
CA SER A 310 26.06 -1.02 2.69
C SER A 310 26.66 -1.12 4.10
N SER A 311 27.96 -0.86 4.23
CA SER A 311 28.58 -0.80 5.56
C SER A 311 28.08 0.42 6.35
N THR A 312 27.72 0.22 7.61
CA THR A 312 27.32 1.29 8.55
C THR A 312 28.49 1.80 9.40
N GLU A 313 29.72 1.42 9.07
CA GLU A 313 30.90 1.78 9.88
C GLU A 313 31.11 3.29 10.02
N SER A 314 30.74 4.08 9.00
CA SER A 314 30.81 5.55 9.03
C SER A 314 29.79 6.21 9.98
N LEU A 315 28.70 5.50 10.32
CA LEU A 315 27.64 5.97 11.21
C LEU A 315 27.89 5.60 12.68
N ALA A 316 28.76 4.59 12.90
CA ALA A 316 29.04 4.06 14.22
C ALA A 316 29.98 4.99 15.00
N THR A 317 29.68 5.19 16.28
CA THR A 317 30.54 5.88 17.24
C THR A 317 31.15 4.86 18.21
N PRO A 318 32.22 5.23 18.96
CA PRO A 318 32.81 4.33 19.95
C PRO A 318 31.84 3.88 21.07
N GLU A 319 30.75 4.59 21.27
CA GLU A 319 29.71 4.27 22.27
C GLU A 319 28.73 3.21 21.76
N ASP A 320 28.69 2.97 20.46
CA ASP A 320 27.77 2.03 19.84
C ASP A 320 28.26 0.59 19.93
N THR A 321 27.35 -0.34 19.98
CA THR A 321 27.67 -1.76 19.97
C THR A 321 27.83 -2.26 18.54
N GLN A 322 28.99 -2.73 18.20
CA GLN A 322 29.24 -3.41 16.92
C GLN A 322 29.13 -4.92 17.10
N VAL A 323 28.16 -5.52 16.41
CA VAL A 323 27.89 -6.96 16.52
C VAL A 323 28.41 -7.69 15.30
N ARG A 324 29.11 -8.76 15.54
CA ARG A 324 29.54 -9.71 14.52
C ARG A 324 28.62 -10.92 14.53
N LEU A 325 28.01 -11.17 13.39
CA LEU A 325 27.33 -12.44 13.13
C LEU A 325 28.40 -13.45 12.71
N THR A 326 28.96 -14.17 13.68
CA THR A 326 30.04 -15.12 13.43
C THR A 326 29.50 -16.35 12.73
N LEU A 327 29.76 -16.44 11.44
CA LEU A 327 29.43 -17.60 10.63
C LEU A 327 30.72 -18.14 10.04
N ALA A 328 30.90 -19.48 10.11
CA ALA A 328 31.94 -20.18 9.41
C ALA A 328 31.64 -20.23 7.92
N SER A 329 31.74 -19.08 7.24
CA SER A 329 31.38 -18.95 5.82
C SER A 329 32.60 -18.52 5.01
N PRO A 330 32.86 -19.16 3.86
CA PRO A 330 33.86 -18.69 2.91
C PRO A 330 33.39 -17.47 2.10
N ILE A 331 32.10 -17.08 2.24
CA ILE A 331 31.50 -15.98 1.50
C ILE A 331 32.00 -14.65 2.08
N LYS A 332 32.55 -13.79 1.20
CA LYS A 332 33.07 -12.47 1.58
C LYS A 332 31.97 -11.40 1.70
N SER A 333 30.88 -11.58 0.98
CA SER A 333 29.68 -10.72 1.13
C SER A 333 28.95 -11.07 2.43
N GLY A 334 28.44 -10.08 3.14
CA GLY A 334 27.61 -10.28 4.33
C GLY A 334 26.30 -11.05 4.04
N LEU A 335 25.58 -11.37 5.09
CA LEU A 335 24.20 -11.89 4.97
C LEU A 335 23.27 -10.84 4.35
N ASN A 336 22.23 -11.31 3.69
CA ASN A 336 21.14 -10.43 3.27
C ASN A 336 20.55 -9.68 4.48
N ILE A 337 20.19 -8.42 4.28
CA ILE A 337 19.67 -7.52 5.33
C ILE A 337 18.44 -8.09 6.05
N VAL A 338 17.57 -8.81 5.34
CA VAL A 338 16.37 -9.45 5.93
C VAL A 338 16.77 -10.58 6.87
N VAL A 339 17.82 -11.34 6.49
CA VAL A 339 18.36 -12.40 7.35
C VAL A 339 19.02 -11.80 8.58
N ASN A 340 19.78 -10.70 8.41
CA ASN A 340 20.36 -9.96 9.54
C ASN A 340 19.26 -9.50 10.50
N ALA A 341 18.17 -8.90 9.97
CA ALA A 341 17.02 -8.51 10.77
C ALA A 341 16.45 -9.70 11.56
N GLY A 342 16.23 -10.84 10.89
CA GLY A 342 15.71 -12.04 11.54
C GLY A 342 16.57 -12.53 12.69
N VAL A 343 17.89 -12.60 12.49
CA VAL A 343 18.83 -13.04 13.52
C VAL A 343 18.87 -12.08 14.71
N LEU A 344 18.95 -10.77 14.46
CA LEU A 344 19.00 -9.76 15.51
C LEU A 344 17.70 -9.69 16.31
N LEU A 345 16.57 -9.73 15.63
CA LEU A 345 15.24 -9.67 16.27
C LEU A 345 14.91 -10.96 17.02
N ALA A 346 15.37 -12.12 16.53
CA ALA A 346 15.27 -13.36 17.30
C ALA A 346 16.09 -13.29 18.59
N HIS A 347 17.32 -12.78 18.54
CA HIS A 347 18.15 -12.59 19.72
C HIS A 347 17.51 -11.61 20.72
N TRP A 348 16.87 -10.53 20.25
CA TRP A 348 16.15 -9.60 21.08
C TRP A 348 14.87 -10.21 21.70
N TYR A 349 14.13 -10.98 20.94
CA TYR A 349 12.84 -11.54 21.37
C TYR A 349 12.98 -12.64 22.42
N PHE A 350 14.06 -13.43 22.33
CA PHE A 350 14.33 -14.57 23.22
C PHE A 350 15.34 -14.26 24.35
N LYS A 351 15.71 -12.99 24.54
CA LYS A 351 16.63 -12.56 25.62
C LYS A 351 16.09 -12.81 27.04
#